data_baa1c1bbef441428df9b0f36401eaecd
#
_entry.id   baa1c1bbef441428df9b0f36401eaecd
#
_cell.length_a   1.000
_cell.length_b   1.000
_cell.length_c   1.000
_cell.angle_alpha   90.00
_cell.angle_beta   90.00
_cell.angle_gamma   90.00
#
_symmetry.space_group_name_H-M   'P 1'
#
loop_
_entity.id
_entity.type
_entity.pdbx_description
1 polymer ?
#
loop_
_entity_poly.entity_id
_entity_poly.type
_entity_poly.pdbx_seq_one_letter_code
_entity_poly.pdbx_strand_id
1 'polypeptide(L)'
;YRSPHHRYVAMMAKATAAVVVGFVVNFLTQIFSPGGWLPVALYVPLAAWLWWRHGQRRYFSGHWVQPDADLKGWVLLFFWGFSTHIVLDCFTTYGTQVFAPFSDQRVAWGTISVADPLYTAPFLTCLLVASTCAKHDRRRAMWNGVGLGISSLYLALTAVNHTRVTRVMEEALAEQGVVHSSCFITPTIFNNVLWNAVVDREDDFLVAQYSLFDEIPVSFHSVPKGHDLLHNFDSDRTIQVLRWFSAGYFNALRRNDGSLQVNDLRFGTFSGKATDQDDYIFRFKLTDLGPDEDYGFEQAQGGPPEDTAEDMMVRLYGRAKGLKVHPD
;
A
#
# COMPACT_ATOMS: atom_id res chain seq x y z
N TYR A 1 40.63 -10.67 -12.31
CA TYR A 1 40.12 -11.85 -11.61
C TYR A 1 38.65 -11.59 -11.24
N ARG A 2 37.71 -12.28 -11.90
CA ARG A 2 36.27 -12.15 -11.60
C ARG A 2 35.90 -13.19 -10.57
N SER A 3 35.44 -12.73 -9.40
CA SER A 3 34.82 -13.66 -8.48
C SER A 3 33.46 -14.14 -9.05
N PRO A 4 33.12 -15.41 -8.91
CA PRO A 4 31.82 -15.96 -9.32
C PRO A 4 30.63 -15.19 -8.71
N HIS A 5 30.81 -14.59 -7.55
CA HIS A 5 29.78 -13.82 -6.84
C HIS A 5 29.16 -12.67 -7.64
N HIS A 6 29.92 -11.96 -8.48
CA HIS A 6 29.36 -10.86 -9.28
C HIS A 6 28.38 -11.31 -10.36
N ARG A 7 28.54 -12.53 -10.89
CA ARG A 7 27.59 -13.11 -11.84
C ARG A 7 26.26 -13.44 -11.16
N TYR A 8 26.31 -13.99 -9.94
CA TYR A 8 25.12 -14.31 -9.16
C TYR A 8 24.37 -13.07 -8.72
N VAL A 9 25.05 -12.01 -8.25
CA VAL A 9 24.41 -10.75 -7.84
C VAL A 9 23.73 -10.08 -9.03
N ALA A 10 24.37 -10.00 -10.19
CA ALA A 10 23.76 -9.45 -11.40
C ALA A 10 22.59 -10.31 -11.92
N MET A 11 22.68 -11.62 -11.80
CA MET A 11 21.61 -12.55 -12.16
C MET A 11 20.43 -12.44 -11.20
N MET A 12 20.70 -12.36 -9.90
CA MET A 12 19.68 -12.16 -8.87
C MET A 12 18.95 -10.81 -9.04
N ALA A 13 19.68 -9.72 -9.22
CA ALA A 13 19.07 -8.40 -9.46
C ALA A 13 18.15 -8.40 -10.70
N LYS A 14 18.54 -9.11 -11.76
CA LYS A 14 17.73 -9.24 -12.98
C LYS A 14 16.52 -10.15 -12.77
N ALA A 15 16.70 -11.25 -12.05
CA ALA A 15 15.60 -12.15 -11.70
C ALA A 15 14.56 -11.41 -10.84
N THR A 16 15.03 -10.67 -9.84
CA THR A 16 14.14 -9.83 -9.00
C THR A 16 13.41 -8.78 -9.83
N ALA A 17 14.12 -8.06 -10.71
CA ALA A 17 13.47 -7.07 -11.60
C ALA A 17 12.44 -7.73 -12.54
N ALA A 18 12.74 -8.89 -13.10
CA ALA A 18 11.80 -9.63 -13.96
C ALA A 18 10.57 -10.13 -13.18
N VAL A 19 10.76 -10.59 -11.95
CA VAL A 19 9.66 -11.01 -11.05
C VAL A 19 8.79 -9.82 -10.68
N VAL A 20 9.38 -8.70 -10.27
CA VAL A 20 8.64 -7.47 -9.91
C VAL A 20 7.85 -6.95 -11.12
N VAL A 21 8.47 -6.89 -12.29
CA VAL A 21 7.80 -6.47 -13.52
C VAL A 21 6.70 -7.46 -13.90
N GLY A 22 6.94 -8.76 -13.81
CA GLY A 22 5.95 -9.81 -14.06
C GLY A 22 4.76 -9.71 -13.10
N PHE A 23 5.03 -9.47 -11.82
CA PHE A 23 3.99 -9.27 -10.82
C PHE A 23 3.13 -8.03 -11.11
N VAL A 24 3.76 -6.87 -11.36
CA VAL A 24 3.05 -5.61 -11.68
C VAL A 24 2.19 -5.79 -12.92
N VAL A 25 2.69 -6.48 -13.93
CA VAL A 25 1.93 -6.71 -15.17
C VAL A 25 0.79 -7.69 -14.98
N ASN A 26 1.05 -8.82 -14.32
CA ASN A 26 -0.02 -9.76 -13.98
C ASN A 26 -1.12 -9.05 -13.18
N PHE A 27 -0.72 -8.24 -12.23
CA PHE A 27 -1.62 -7.44 -11.41
C PHE A 27 -2.46 -6.46 -12.25
N LEU A 28 -1.83 -5.66 -13.12
CA LEU A 28 -2.53 -4.75 -14.02
C LEU A 28 -3.48 -5.49 -14.98
N THR A 29 -3.10 -6.69 -15.42
CA THR A 29 -3.93 -7.47 -16.33
C THR A 29 -5.16 -8.05 -15.66
N GLN A 30 -5.06 -8.48 -14.42
CA GLN A 30 -6.21 -8.95 -13.64
C GLN A 30 -7.21 -7.81 -13.37
N ILE A 31 -6.71 -6.55 -13.22
CA ILE A 31 -7.57 -5.37 -13.08
C ILE A 31 -8.41 -5.10 -14.32
N PHE A 32 -7.79 -5.14 -15.52
CA PHE A 32 -8.44 -4.73 -16.77
C PHE A 32 -9.13 -5.86 -17.52
N SER A 33 -8.76 -7.10 -17.24
CA SER A 33 -9.31 -8.30 -17.90
C SER A 33 -9.18 -9.51 -16.98
N PRO A 34 -10.05 -9.67 -15.99
CA PRO A 34 -10.04 -10.83 -15.12
C PRO A 34 -10.11 -12.14 -15.94
N GLY A 35 -9.15 -13.05 -15.70
CA GLY A 35 -9.03 -14.31 -16.43
C GLY A 35 -8.38 -14.23 -17.82
N GLY A 36 -7.93 -13.05 -18.24
CA GLY A 36 -7.24 -12.86 -19.53
C GLY A 36 -5.74 -13.15 -19.46
N TRP A 37 -5.25 -14.14 -20.21
CA TRP A 37 -3.82 -14.48 -20.33
C TRP A 37 -3.09 -13.62 -21.39
N LEU A 38 -3.82 -12.84 -22.19
CA LEU A 38 -3.28 -12.12 -23.34
C LEU A 38 -2.15 -11.14 -22.99
N PRO A 39 -2.26 -10.32 -21.93
CA PRO A 39 -1.18 -9.40 -21.57
C PRO A 39 0.05 -10.10 -21.00
N VAL A 40 -0.12 -11.20 -20.27
CA VAL A 40 1.00 -12.03 -19.78
C VAL A 40 1.73 -12.64 -20.97
N ALA A 41 1.00 -13.15 -21.95
CA ALA A 41 1.55 -13.71 -23.17
C ALA A 41 2.35 -12.71 -24.02
N LEU A 42 1.99 -11.43 -23.99
CA LEU A 42 2.73 -10.36 -24.67
C LEU A 42 3.93 -9.85 -23.87
N TYR A 43 3.81 -9.82 -22.56
CA TYR A 43 4.83 -9.21 -21.69
C TYR A 43 6.00 -10.15 -21.41
N VAL A 44 5.75 -11.44 -21.27
CA VAL A 44 6.82 -12.44 -21.07
C VAL A 44 7.80 -12.46 -22.27
N PRO A 45 7.35 -12.49 -23.55
CA PRO A 45 8.23 -12.36 -24.68
C PRO A 45 8.96 -11.01 -24.76
N LEU A 46 8.28 -9.92 -24.43
CA LEU A 46 8.89 -8.59 -24.41
C LEU A 46 9.97 -8.48 -23.33
N ALA A 47 9.70 -8.95 -22.13
CA ALA A 47 10.66 -8.99 -21.03
C ALA A 47 11.84 -9.93 -21.36
N ALA A 48 11.57 -11.10 -21.95
CA ALA A 48 12.59 -12.03 -22.42
C ALA A 48 13.43 -11.43 -23.57
N TRP A 49 12.81 -10.72 -24.51
CA TRP A 49 13.50 -10.04 -25.60
C TRP A 49 14.36 -8.87 -25.08
N LEU A 50 13.86 -8.05 -24.17
CA LEU A 50 14.63 -7.00 -23.50
C LEU A 50 15.79 -7.59 -22.71
N TRP A 51 15.55 -8.68 -21.98
CA TRP A 51 16.57 -9.45 -21.29
C TRP A 51 17.65 -9.97 -22.23
N TRP A 52 17.25 -10.64 -23.33
CA TRP A 52 18.18 -11.17 -24.32
C TRP A 52 18.98 -10.08 -25.02
N ARG A 53 18.32 -9.02 -25.50
CA ARG A 53 18.94 -7.93 -26.24
C ARG A 53 19.91 -7.09 -25.40
N HIS A 54 19.58 -6.84 -24.15
CA HIS A 54 20.37 -5.97 -23.26
C HIS A 54 21.20 -6.72 -22.25
N GLY A 55 20.75 -7.90 -21.78
CA GLY A 55 21.44 -8.73 -20.83
C GLY A 55 22.76 -9.28 -21.34
N GLN A 56 22.73 -9.78 -22.59
CA GLN A 56 23.90 -10.39 -23.21
C GLN A 56 25.01 -9.38 -23.52
N ARG A 57 24.68 -8.22 -24.02
CA ARG A 57 25.67 -7.26 -24.54
C ARG A 57 26.39 -6.43 -23.47
N ARG A 58 25.75 -6.09 -22.35
CA ARG A 58 26.32 -5.19 -21.35
C ARG A 58 26.87 -5.83 -20.10
N TYR A 59 26.26 -6.93 -19.65
CA TYR A 59 26.60 -7.54 -18.35
C TYR A 59 27.46 -8.78 -18.48
N PHE A 60 27.49 -9.40 -19.65
CA PHE A 60 28.31 -10.59 -19.93
C PHE A 60 29.59 -10.31 -20.70
N SER A 61 29.75 -9.09 -21.24
CA SER A 61 30.95 -8.69 -22.03
C SER A 61 32.23 -8.54 -21.24
N GLY A 62 32.18 -8.75 -19.97
CA GLY A 62 33.41 -8.98 -19.22
C GLY A 62 34.12 -7.80 -18.63
N HIS A 63 33.73 -6.58 -18.89
CA HIS A 63 34.37 -5.40 -18.34
C HIS A 63 33.54 -4.81 -17.20
N TRP A 64 33.91 -5.13 -15.95
CA TRP A 64 33.44 -4.37 -14.79
C TRP A 64 34.14 -3.02 -14.82
N VAL A 65 33.38 -1.99 -15.10
CA VAL A 65 33.83 -0.60 -14.89
C VAL A 65 33.40 -0.24 -13.46
N GLN A 66 34.33 0.12 -12.61
CA GLN A 66 33.99 0.67 -11.29
C GLN A 66 33.09 1.89 -11.50
N PRO A 67 32.10 2.11 -10.63
CA PRO A 67 31.33 3.33 -10.67
C PRO A 67 32.27 4.53 -10.57
N ASP A 68 32.21 5.41 -11.57
CA ASP A 68 32.93 6.66 -11.60
C ASP A 68 32.15 7.67 -10.74
N ALA A 69 32.27 7.49 -9.44
CA ALA A 69 31.62 8.33 -8.43
C ALA A 69 32.60 8.57 -7.28
N ASP A 70 32.83 9.82 -6.97
CA ASP A 70 33.56 10.24 -5.78
C ASP A 70 32.70 10.06 -4.50
N LEU A 71 33.30 10.29 -3.34
CA LEU A 71 32.60 10.20 -2.05
C LEU A 71 31.35 11.11 -2.03
N LYS A 72 31.45 12.32 -2.58
CA LYS A 72 30.32 13.27 -2.65
C LYS A 72 29.17 12.69 -3.48
N GLY A 73 29.47 12.05 -4.61
CA GLY A 73 28.45 11.39 -5.45
C GLY A 73 27.72 10.28 -4.70
N TRP A 74 28.44 9.45 -3.93
CA TRP A 74 27.85 8.43 -3.08
C TRP A 74 26.99 9.02 -1.95
N VAL A 75 27.51 10.04 -1.23
CA VAL A 75 26.76 10.71 -0.18
C VAL A 75 25.46 11.31 -0.72
N LEU A 76 25.50 12.00 -1.86
CA LEU A 76 24.30 12.58 -2.47
C LEU A 76 23.32 11.52 -2.94
N LEU A 77 23.79 10.38 -3.47
CA LEU A 77 22.93 9.28 -3.88
C LEU A 77 22.14 8.73 -2.70
N PHE A 78 22.82 8.42 -1.59
CA PHE A 78 22.16 7.90 -0.40
C PHE A 78 21.29 8.95 0.27
N PHE A 79 21.76 10.20 0.38
CA PHE A 79 20.97 11.28 0.95
C PHE A 79 19.63 11.46 0.23
N TRP A 80 19.65 11.59 -1.09
CA TRP A 80 18.43 11.75 -1.87
C TRP A 80 17.59 10.47 -1.88
N GLY A 81 18.21 9.30 -1.94
CA GLY A 81 17.50 8.04 -1.88
C GLY A 81 16.71 7.87 -0.59
N PHE A 82 17.34 8.10 0.56
CA PHE A 82 16.66 8.00 1.85
C PHE A 82 15.65 9.13 2.07
N SER A 83 16.02 10.38 1.75
CA SER A 83 15.13 11.53 1.98
C SER A 83 13.86 11.45 1.15
N THR A 84 13.95 11.05 -0.13
CA THR A 84 12.77 10.90 -0.98
C THR A 84 11.91 9.72 -0.57
N HIS A 85 12.51 8.64 -0.05
CA HIS A 85 11.77 7.49 0.49
C HIS A 85 10.95 7.89 1.72
N ILE A 86 11.58 8.57 2.69
CA ILE A 86 10.91 9.09 3.89
C ILE A 86 9.73 10.00 3.51
N VAL A 87 9.95 10.92 2.56
CA VAL A 87 8.87 11.80 2.08
C VAL A 87 7.73 11.01 1.43
N LEU A 88 8.06 10.01 0.61
CA LEU A 88 7.04 9.17 -0.05
C LEU A 88 6.24 8.36 0.98
N ASP A 89 6.89 7.84 2.01
CA ASP A 89 6.22 7.09 3.07
C ASP A 89 5.21 7.93 3.83
N CYS A 90 5.44 9.26 3.97
CA CYS A 90 4.46 10.17 4.58
C CYS A 90 3.14 10.23 3.81
N PHE A 91 3.14 9.97 2.50
CA PHE A 91 1.91 9.95 1.71
C PHE A 91 1.09 8.67 1.91
N THR A 92 1.68 7.62 2.48
CA THR A 92 0.99 6.34 2.71
C THR A 92 0.17 6.33 3.99
N THR A 93 -0.71 5.35 4.11
CA THR A 93 -1.49 5.06 5.33
C THR A 93 -0.59 4.68 6.51
N TYR A 94 0.53 4.04 6.23
CA TYR A 94 1.48 3.60 7.25
C TYR A 94 2.21 4.77 7.89
N GLY A 95 2.68 5.70 7.06
CA GLY A 95 3.46 6.86 7.47
C GLY A 95 4.87 6.50 7.97
N THR A 96 5.59 7.50 8.42
CA THR A 96 6.94 7.35 8.94
C THR A 96 7.24 8.32 10.09
N GLN A 97 8.17 7.94 10.97
CA GLN A 97 8.64 8.75 12.10
C GLN A 97 9.67 9.78 11.66
N VAL A 98 9.22 10.85 10.99
CA VAL A 98 10.10 11.91 10.44
C VAL A 98 10.93 12.59 11.52
N PHE A 99 10.40 12.66 12.74
CA PHE A 99 11.01 13.38 13.85
C PHE A 99 11.82 12.50 14.82
N ALA A 100 12.07 11.23 14.45
CA ALA A 100 12.93 10.37 15.24
C ALA A 100 14.37 10.94 15.33
N PRO A 101 15.07 10.87 16.47
CA PRO A 101 14.71 10.19 17.73
C PRO A 101 13.95 11.09 18.73
N PHE A 102 13.54 12.30 18.36
CA PHE A 102 12.94 13.27 19.26
C PHE A 102 11.44 13.03 19.50
N SER A 103 10.77 12.35 18.58
CA SER A 103 9.37 11.99 18.68
C SER A 103 9.12 10.68 17.94
N ASP A 104 8.25 9.83 18.48
CA ASP A 104 7.76 8.60 17.88
C ASP A 104 6.49 8.81 17.03
N GLN A 105 6.02 10.06 16.94
CA GLN A 105 4.87 10.41 16.11
C GLN A 105 5.15 10.13 14.64
N ARG A 106 4.22 9.43 14.00
CA ARG A 106 4.26 9.18 12.57
C ARG A 106 3.49 10.23 11.79
N VAL A 107 4.10 10.67 10.69
CA VAL A 107 3.43 11.49 9.67
C VAL A 107 2.85 10.55 8.63
N ALA A 108 1.52 10.49 8.54
CA ALA A 108 0.78 9.65 7.61
C ALA A 108 -0.37 10.46 7.01
N TRP A 109 -0.23 10.86 5.74
CA TRP A 109 -1.26 11.66 5.06
C TRP A 109 -2.34 10.81 4.40
N GLY A 110 -2.09 9.51 4.21
CA GLY A 110 -3.07 8.57 3.68
C GLY A 110 -3.56 8.87 2.26
N THR A 111 -2.74 9.51 1.42
CA THR A 111 -3.16 9.94 0.09
C THR A 111 -2.94 8.90 -0.99
N ILE A 112 -2.00 7.97 -0.78
CA ILE A 112 -1.66 6.91 -1.74
C ILE A 112 -1.60 5.55 -1.05
N SER A 113 -2.01 4.51 -1.75
CA SER A 113 -1.82 3.13 -1.29
C SER A 113 -0.33 2.76 -1.28
N VAL A 114 0.11 1.96 -0.28
CA VAL A 114 1.51 1.49 -0.16
C VAL A 114 2.00 0.81 -1.44
N ALA A 115 1.12 0.10 -2.14
CA ALA A 115 1.43 -0.57 -3.40
C ALA A 115 0.48 -0.06 -4.50
N ASP A 116 0.73 1.12 -5.04
CA ASP A 116 -0.06 1.70 -6.12
C ASP A 116 0.59 1.40 -7.47
N PRO A 117 -0.03 0.57 -8.33
CA PRO A 117 0.51 0.22 -9.63
C PRO A 117 0.58 1.40 -10.60
N LEU A 118 -0.35 2.35 -10.50
CA LEU A 118 -0.38 3.52 -11.37
C LEU A 118 0.76 4.51 -11.05
N TYR A 119 1.24 4.51 -9.81
CA TYR A 119 2.46 5.22 -9.43
C TYR A 119 3.70 4.47 -9.90
N THR A 120 3.77 3.17 -9.62
CA THR A 120 5.00 2.38 -9.73
C THR A 120 5.30 1.97 -11.17
N ALA A 121 4.28 1.51 -11.95
CA ALA A 121 4.51 0.95 -13.26
C ALA A 121 5.04 1.94 -14.30
N PRO A 122 4.51 3.18 -14.43
CA PRO A 122 5.06 4.18 -15.36
C PRO A 122 6.49 4.57 -15.00
N PHE A 123 6.77 4.76 -13.71
CA PHE A 123 8.11 5.10 -13.22
C PHE A 123 9.11 3.99 -13.53
N LEU A 124 8.76 2.74 -13.18
CA LEU A 124 9.60 1.58 -13.46
C LEU A 124 9.84 1.39 -14.96
N THR A 125 8.82 1.58 -15.79
CA THR A 125 8.94 1.52 -17.25
C THR A 125 9.95 2.54 -17.76
N CYS A 126 9.85 3.79 -17.31
CA CYS A 126 10.80 4.85 -17.69
C CYS A 126 12.23 4.54 -17.23
N LEU A 127 12.40 3.99 -16.00
CA LEU A 127 13.71 3.55 -15.51
C LEU A 127 14.28 2.40 -16.34
N LEU A 128 13.46 1.43 -16.72
CA LEU A 128 13.89 0.33 -17.60
C LEU A 128 14.33 0.85 -18.96
N VAL A 129 13.57 1.74 -19.57
CA VAL A 129 13.96 2.38 -20.83
C VAL A 129 15.24 3.20 -20.66
N ALA A 130 15.36 4.03 -19.61
CA ALA A 130 16.56 4.77 -19.30
C ALA A 130 17.80 3.87 -19.14
N SER A 131 17.62 2.68 -18.53
CA SER A 131 18.70 1.70 -18.35
C SER A 131 19.25 1.14 -19.66
N THR A 132 18.48 1.18 -20.74
CA THR A 132 18.88 0.74 -22.08
C THR A 132 19.72 1.79 -22.82
N CYS A 133 19.65 3.07 -22.41
CA CYS A 133 20.42 4.16 -23.01
C CYS A 133 21.88 4.15 -22.55
N ALA A 134 22.78 4.67 -23.38
CA ALA A 134 24.19 4.82 -23.01
C ALA A 134 24.38 5.77 -21.82
N LYS A 135 25.47 5.61 -21.04
CA LYS A 135 25.73 6.37 -19.81
C LYS A 135 25.64 7.90 -20.01
N HIS A 136 26.14 8.38 -21.17
CA HIS A 136 26.20 9.81 -21.52
C HIS A 136 25.13 10.24 -22.53
N ASP A 137 24.18 9.36 -22.87
CA ASP A 137 23.08 9.69 -23.78
C ASP A 137 22.06 10.59 -23.07
N ARG A 138 21.73 11.73 -23.67
CA ARG A 138 20.69 12.65 -23.17
C ARG A 138 19.33 11.97 -22.99
N ARG A 139 19.03 10.94 -23.79
CA ARG A 139 17.79 10.15 -23.69
C ARG A 139 17.67 9.48 -22.32
N ARG A 140 18.78 9.07 -21.71
CA ARG A 140 18.77 8.47 -20.37
C ARG A 140 18.24 9.46 -19.31
N ALA A 141 18.75 10.70 -19.34
CA ALA A 141 18.29 11.75 -18.43
C ALA A 141 16.83 12.14 -18.73
N MET A 142 16.46 12.22 -20.01
CA MET A 142 15.09 12.51 -20.43
C MET A 142 14.10 11.45 -19.89
N TRP A 143 14.34 10.16 -20.09
CA TRP A 143 13.45 9.11 -19.62
C TRP A 143 13.35 9.07 -18.08
N ASN A 144 14.47 9.31 -17.39
CA ASN A 144 14.45 9.43 -15.94
C ASN A 144 13.59 10.63 -15.49
N GLY A 145 13.75 11.78 -16.15
CA GLY A 145 12.95 12.98 -15.88
C GLY A 145 11.44 12.77 -16.19
N VAL A 146 11.12 12.08 -17.29
CA VAL A 146 9.73 11.73 -17.64
C VAL A 146 9.12 10.82 -16.56
N GLY A 147 9.86 9.80 -16.12
CA GLY A 147 9.39 8.89 -15.07
C GLY A 147 9.10 9.62 -13.76
N LEU A 148 10.03 10.47 -13.32
CA LEU A 148 9.85 11.31 -12.13
C LEU A 148 8.68 12.29 -12.29
N GLY A 149 8.57 12.92 -13.47
CA GLY A 149 7.48 13.86 -13.75
C GLY A 149 6.10 13.22 -13.68
N ILE A 150 5.92 12.05 -14.31
CA ILE A 150 4.65 11.30 -14.29
C ILE A 150 4.33 10.87 -12.86
N SER A 151 5.29 10.30 -12.12
CA SER A 151 5.06 9.86 -10.75
C SER A 151 4.72 11.00 -9.81
N SER A 152 5.42 12.14 -9.94
CA SER A 152 5.13 13.32 -9.13
C SER A 152 3.77 13.93 -9.44
N LEU A 153 3.38 13.97 -10.72
CA LEU A 153 2.05 14.43 -11.14
C LEU A 153 0.95 13.50 -10.59
N TYR A 154 1.18 12.19 -10.66
CA TYR A 154 0.24 11.24 -10.08
C TYR A 154 0.13 11.40 -8.56
N LEU A 155 1.24 11.59 -7.86
CA LEU A 155 1.24 11.84 -6.41
C LEU A 155 0.46 13.12 -6.06
N ALA A 156 0.60 14.19 -6.86
CA ALA A 156 -0.22 15.40 -6.71
C ALA A 156 -1.71 15.10 -6.94
N LEU A 157 -2.05 14.30 -7.95
CA LEU A 157 -3.42 13.86 -8.20
C LEU A 157 -4.01 13.08 -7.02
N THR A 158 -3.23 12.19 -6.38
CA THR A 158 -3.69 11.43 -5.20
C THR A 158 -4.02 12.37 -4.03
N ALA A 159 -3.24 13.44 -3.82
CA ALA A 159 -3.52 14.45 -2.81
C ALA A 159 -4.80 15.26 -3.12
N VAL A 160 -5.04 15.58 -4.40
CA VAL A 160 -6.30 16.23 -4.83
C VAL A 160 -7.49 15.31 -4.60
N ASN A 161 -7.38 14.02 -4.95
CA ASN A 161 -8.44 13.04 -4.72
C ASN A 161 -8.73 12.89 -3.21
N HIS A 162 -7.68 12.80 -2.38
CA HIS A 162 -7.83 12.76 -0.92
C HIS A 162 -8.63 13.97 -0.40
N THR A 163 -8.27 15.19 -0.81
CA THR A 163 -8.98 16.41 -0.41
C THR A 163 -10.44 16.39 -0.87
N ARG A 164 -10.71 15.88 -2.08
CA ARG A 164 -12.06 15.75 -2.62
C ARG A 164 -12.89 14.75 -1.81
N VAL A 165 -12.32 13.58 -1.51
CA VAL A 165 -13.02 12.55 -0.72
C VAL A 165 -13.24 13.03 0.72
N THR A 166 -12.26 13.70 1.33
CA THR A 166 -12.40 14.29 2.66
C THR A 166 -13.61 15.22 2.70
N ARG A 167 -13.77 16.10 1.70
CA ARG A 167 -14.92 17.01 1.64
C ARG A 167 -16.24 16.25 1.55
N VAL A 168 -16.33 15.23 0.69
CA VAL A 168 -17.55 14.41 0.55
C VAL A 168 -17.89 13.71 1.87
N MET A 169 -16.89 13.18 2.57
CA MET A 169 -17.09 12.52 3.87
C MET A 169 -17.57 13.50 4.94
N GLU A 170 -16.95 14.67 5.04
CA GLU A 170 -17.35 15.71 6.01
C GLU A 170 -18.77 16.23 5.74
N GLU A 171 -19.13 16.45 4.47
CA GLU A 171 -20.49 16.84 4.06
C GLU A 171 -21.49 15.74 4.46
N ALA A 172 -21.20 14.48 4.17
CA ALA A 172 -22.09 13.36 4.52
C ALA A 172 -22.25 13.16 6.04
N LEU A 173 -21.18 13.38 6.82
CA LEU A 173 -21.23 13.33 8.29
C LEU A 173 -22.09 14.49 8.85
N ALA A 174 -21.92 15.69 8.30
CA ALA A 174 -22.70 16.86 8.71
C ALA A 174 -24.20 16.70 8.37
N GLU A 175 -24.53 16.19 7.19
CA GLU A 175 -25.91 15.93 6.78
C GLU A 175 -26.60 14.89 7.69
N GLN A 176 -25.86 13.90 8.16
CA GLN A 176 -26.36 12.86 9.07
C GLN A 176 -26.28 13.28 10.56
N GLY A 177 -25.80 14.49 10.85
CA GLY A 177 -25.68 15.00 12.23
C GLY A 177 -24.70 14.22 13.10
N VAL A 178 -23.67 13.62 12.51
CA VAL A 178 -22.69 12.80 13.21
C VAL A 178 -21.66 13.68 13.91
N VAL A 179 -21.61 13.59 15.23
CA VAL A 179 -20.53 14.21 16.04
C VAL A 179 -19.38 13.23 16.14
N HIS A 180 -18.18 13.69 15.83
CA HIS A 180 -16.97 12.87 15.83
C HIS A 180 -15.75 13.66 16.32
N SER A 181 -14.73 12.96 16.82
CA SER A 181 -13.45 13.55 17.28
C SER A 181 -12.45 13.68 16.13
N SER A 182 -12.41 12.71 15.24
CA SER A 182 -11.49 12.68 14.10
C SER A 182 -12.01 11.75 13.00
N CYS A 183 -11.50 11.97 11.78
CA CYS A 183 -11.80 11.14 10.62
C CYS A 183 -10.50 10.82 9.87
N PHE A 184 -10.20 9.55 9.66
CA PHE A 184 -9.05 9.10 8.88
C PHE A 184 -9.53 8.54 7.55
N ILE A 185 -8.96 9.07 6.45
CA ILE A 185 -9.35 8.72 5.08
C ILE A 185 -8.13 8.21 4.33
N THR A 186 -8.27 7.09 3.64
CA THR A 186 -7.18 6.45 2.92
C THR A 186 -7.70 5.68 1.71
N PRO A 187 -6.95 5.63 0.58
CA PRO A 187 -7.35 4.78 -0.54
C PRO A 187 -7.22 3.31 -0.17
N THR A 188 -8.05 2.48 -0.78
CA THR A 188 -7.91 1.03 -0.65
C THR A 188 -6.65 0.55 -1.37
N ILE A 189 -6.25 -0.70 -1.10
CA ILE A 189 -5.05 -1.28 -1.70
C ILE A 189 -5.11 -1.19 -3.24
N PHE A 190 -3.95 -0.89 -3.85
CA PHE A 190 -3.70 -0.94 -5.29
C PHE A 190 -4.43 0.08 -6.17
N ASN A 191 -5.17 1.03 -5.62
CA ASN A 191 -5.88 2.04 -6.40
C ASN A 191 -6.01 3.38 -5.65
N ASN A 192 -6.46 4.40 -6.37
CA ASN A 192 -6.76 5.73 -5.84
C ASN A 192 -8.18 6.18 -6.23
N VAL A 193 -9.10 5.23 -6.38
CA VAL A 193 -10.49 5.45 -6.79
C VAL A 193 -11.44 5.10 -5.66
N LEU A 194 -11.22 3.97 -5.00
CA LEU A 194 -11.99 3.51 -3.86
C LEU A 194 -11.26 3.89 -2.56
N TRP A 195 -11.99 4.50 -1.65
CA TRP A 195 -11.47 5.07 -0.41
C TRP A 195 -12.19 4.47 0.79
N ASN A 196 -11.45 4.27 1.86
CA ASN A 196 -11.98 3.94 3.18
C ASN A 196 -12.00 5.20 4.04
N ALA A 197 -13.02 5.34 4.88
CA ALA A 197 -13.07 6.31 5.94
C ALA A 197 -13.30 5.59 7.28
N VAL A 198 -12.59 6.04 8.31
CA VAL A 198 -12.78 5.63 9.70
C VAL A 198 -13.01 6.87 10.53
N VAL A 199 -14.18 6.97 11.09
CA VAL A 199 -14.64 8.12 11.89
C VAL A 199 -14.64 7.72 13.35
N ASP A 200 -13.90 8.43 14.18
CA ASP A 200 -13.80 8.17 15.60
C ASP A 200 -14.91 8.92 16.36
N ARG A 201 -15.82 8.16 16.98
CA ARG A 201 -16.83 8.68 17.89
C ARG A 201 -16.52 8.27 19.33
N GLU A 202 -17.31 8.71 20.29
CA GLU A 202 -17.09 8.43 21.71
C GLU A 202 -17.14 6.91 21.99
N ASP A 203 -18.18 6.23 21.55
CA ASP A 203 -18.46 4.82 21.89
C ASP A 203 -18.03 3.82 20.82
N ASP A 204 -17.96 4.24 19.54
CA ASP A 204 -17.69 3.37 18.41
C ASP A 204 -16.88 4.08 17.33
N PHE A 205 -16.51 3.33 16.30
CA PHE A 205 -16.07 3.86 15.02
C PHE A 205 -17.18 3.75 13.99
N LEU A 206 -17.25 4.73 13.07
CA LEU A 206 -17.98 4.50 11.83
C LEU A 206 -16.99 4.19 10.71
N VAL A 207 -17.29 3.17 9.94
CA VAL A 207 -16.52 2.85 8.72
C VAL A 207 -17.38 3.06 7.49
N ALA A 208 -16.76 3.53 6.43
CA ALA A 208 -17.41 3.71 5.13
C ALA A 208 -16.44 3.43 4.00
N GLN A 209 -16.98 3.01 2.84
CA GLN A 209 -16.26 2.98 1.58
C GLN A 209 -16.94 3.90 0.58
N TYR A 210 -16.12 4.69 -0.12
CA TYR A 210 -16.58 5.63 -1.14
C TYR A 210 -15.72 5.51 -2.39
N SER A 211 -16.38 5.35 -3.54
CA SER A 211 -15.72 5.43 -4.85
C SER A 211 -15.91 6.83 -5.44
N LEU A 212 -14.90 7.34 -6.12
CA LEU A 212 -15.01 8.58 -6.90
C LEU A 212 -16.10 8.52 -7.98
N PHE A 213 -16.62 7.32 -8.27
CA PHE A 213 -17.68 7.06 -9.24
C PHE A 213 -19.03 6.74 -8.59
N ASP A 214 -19.16 6.87 -7.25
CA ASP A 214 -20.45 6.69 -6.58
C ASP A 214 -21.43 7.80 -6.94
N GLU A 215 -22.66 7.40 -7.26
CA GLU A 215 -23.79 8.28 -7.53
C GLU A 215 -24.79 8.31 -6.35
N ILE A 216 -24.56 7.48 -5.32
CA ILE A 216 -25.41 7.38 -4.13
C ILE A 216 -24.72 8.01 -2.92
N PRO A 217 -25.47 8.44 -1.89
CA PRO A 217 -24.92 8.97 -0.65
C PRO A 217 -24.01 7.96 0.07
N VAL A 218 -23.04 8.49 0.83
CA VAL A 218 -22.13 7.67 1.65
C VAL A 218 -22.92 6.98 2.76
N SER A 219 -22.73 5.67 2.88
CA SER A 219 -23.29 4.85 3.95
C SER A 219 -22.24 4.52 4.99
N PHE A 220 -22.49 4.88 6.24
CA PHE A 220 -21.63 4.59 7.38
C PHE A 220 -22.13 3.36 8.14
N HIS A 221 -21.20 2.52 8.59
CA HIS A 221 -21.46 1.33 9.38
C HIS A 221 -20.76 1.45 10.73
N SER A 222 -21.50 1.24 11.82
CA SER A 222 -20.95 1.29 13.19
C SER A 222 -20.12 0.04 13.49
N VAL A 223 -18.96 0.25 14.09
CA VAL A 223 -18.03 -0.78 14.55
C VAL A 223 -17.70 -0.51 16.02
N PRO A 224 -18.12 -1.39 16.95
CA PRO A 224 -17.79 -1.23 18.37
C PRO A 224 -16.27 -1.16 18.59
N LYS A 225 -15.83 -0.28 19.47
CA LYS A 225 -14.40 -0.16 19.83
C LYS A 225 -13.88 -1.41 20.53
N GLY A 226 -14.66 -1.96 21.46
CA GLY A 226 -14.27 -3.12 22.25
C GLY A 226 -13.02 -2.91 23.11
N HIS A 227 -12.65 -1.66 23.40
CA HIS A 227 -11.43 -1.33 24.15
C HIS A 227 -11.48 -1.85 25.61
N ASP A 228 -12.67 -2.06 26.15
CA ASP A 228 -12.92 -2.71 27.44
C ASP A 228 -12.31 -4.11 27.53
N LEU A 229 -12.28 -4.85 26.41
CA LEU A 229 -11.63 -6.17 26.32
C LEU A 229 -10.13 -6.12 26.59
N LEU A 230 -9.51 -4.95 26.43
CA LEU A 230 -8.06 -4.72 26.57
C LEU A 230 -7.71 -3.96 27.85
N HIS A 231 -8.70 -3.56 28.68
CA HIS A 231 -8.47 -2.69 29.83
C HIS A 231 -7.54 -3.31 30.90
N ASN A 232 -7.61 -4.62 31.09
CA ASN A 232 -6.75 -5.32 32.05
C ASN A 232 -5.31 -5.51 31.54
N PHE A 233 -5.01 -5.13 30.30
CA PHE A 233 -3.74 -5.34 29.62
C PHE A 233 -3.05 -4.03 29.21
N ASP A 234 -3.38 -2.92 29.87
CA ASP A 234 -2.82 -1.60 29.53
C ASP A 234 -1.30 -1.51 29.71
N SER A 235 -0.71 -2.31 30.60
CA SER A 235 0.73 -2.42 30.81
C SER A 235 1.42 -3.38 29.82
N ASP A 236 0.68 -4.18 29.09
CA ASP A 236 1.21 -5.15 28.13
C ASP A 236 1.87 -4.42 26.94
N ARG A 237 3.12 -4.75 26.66
CA ARG A 237 3.91 -4.11 25.62
C ARG A 237 3.33 -4.35 24.22
N THR A 238 2.84 -5.55 23.94
CA THR A 238 2.22 -5.89 22.66
C THR A 238 0.99 -5.03 22.40
N ILE A 239 0.14 -4.88 23.42
CA ILE A 239 -1.06 -4.04 23.31
C ILE A 239 -0.67 -2.56 23.11
N GLN A 240 0.33 -2.06 23.84
CA GLN A 240 0.83 -0.69 23.63
C GLN A 240 1.37 -0.48 22.22
N VAL A 241 2.12 -1.45 21.69
CA VAL A 241 2.64 -1.40 20.31
C VAL A 241 1.51 -1.40 19.30
N LEU A 242 0.48 -2.24 19.46
CA LEU A 242 -0.66 -2.28 18.55
C LEU A 242 -1.48 -0.98 18.58
N ARG A 243 -1.70 -0.39 19.74
CA ARG A 243 -2.33 0.94 19.92
C ARG A 243 -1.55 2.04 19.20
N TRP A 244 -0.23 2.07 19.43
CA TRP A 244 0.64 3.01 18.74
C TRP A 244 0.66 2.77 17.22
N PHE A 245 0.74 1.50 16.80
CA PHE A 245 0.75 1.11 15.39
C PHE A 245 -0.50 1.59 14.66
N SER A 246 -1.67 1.42 15.24
CA SER A 246 -2.96 1.80 14.67
C SER A 246 -3.29 3.29 14.79
N ALA A 247 -2.42 4.09 15.46
CA ALA A 247 -2.65 5.51 15.72
C ALA A 247 -4.00 5.79 16.42
N GLY A 248 -4.49 4.84 17.23
CA GLY A 248 -5.77 4.92 17.93
C GLY A 248 -6.98 4.43 17.12
N TYR A 249 -6.86 4.22 15.81
CA TYR A 249 -7.94 3.73 14.96
C TYR A 249 -7.98 2.20 14.94
N PHE A 250 -8.27 1.60 16.08
CA PHE A 250 -8.36 0.14 16.21
C PHE A 250 -9.61 -0.27 16.97
N ASN A 251 -10.11 -1.46 16.68
CA ASN A 251 -11.08 -2.13 17.54
C ASN A 251 -10.52 -3.45 18.06
N ALA A 252 -11.09 -3.90 19.16
CA ALA A 252 -10.82 -5.22 19.72
C ALA A 252 -12.11 -6.05 19.72
N LEU A 253 -11.99 -7.33 19.46
CA LEU A 253 -13.10 -8.25 19.51
C LEU A 253 -12.65 -9.60 20.06
N ARG A 254 -13.62 -10.36 20.56
CA ARG A 254 -13.44 -11.78 20.92
C ARG A 254 -13.89 -12.63 19.75
N ARG A 255 -12.97 -13.47 19.28
CA ARG A 255 -13.25 -14.41 18.18
C ARG A 255 -14.15 -15.55 18.65
N ASN A 256 -14.71 -16.29 17.68
CA ASN A 256 -15.54 -17.46 17.95
C ASN A 256 -14.78 -18.57 18.70
N ASP A 257 -13.45 -18.63 18.57
CA ASP A 257 -12.59 -19.57 19.30
C ASP A 257 -12.21 -19.08 20.72
N GLY A 258 -12.75 -17.92 21.14
CA GLY A 258 -12.49 -17.30 22.44
C GLY A 258 -11.23 -16.43 22.50
N SER A 259 -10.37 -16.45 21.49
CA SER A 259 -9.18 -15.62 21.44
C SER A 259 -9.51 -14.13 21.26
N LEU A 260 -8.61 -13.26 21.69
CA LEU A 260 -8.72 -11.81 21.41
C LEU A 260 -8.12 -11.48 20.04
N GLN A 261 -8.73 -10.51 19.39
CA GLN A 261 -8.23 -9.96 18.13
C GLN A 261 -8.27 -8.43 18.18
N VAL A 262 -7.20 -7.81 17.71
CA VAL A 262 -7.09 -6.35 17.49
C VAL A 262 -7.01 -6.09 16.00
N ASN A 263 -7.79 -5.13 15.49
CA ASN A 263 -7.84 -4.80 14.08
C ASN A 263 -7.46 -3.33 13.88
N ASP A 264 -6.55 -3.06 12.94
CA ASP A 264 -6.28 -1.70 12.49
C ASP A 264 -7.29 -1.30 11.41
N LEU A 265 -8.19 -0.41 11.76
CA LEU A 265 -9.30 0.00 10.89
C LEU A 265 -8.85 0.90 9.73
N ARG A 266 -7.68 1.53 9.81
CA ARG A 266 -7.17 2.44 8.78
C ARG A 266 -6.99 1.77 7.42
N PHE A 267 -6.71 0.46 7.42
CA PHE A 267 -6.56 -0.29 6.17
C PHE A 267 -7.88 -0.80 5.60
N GLY A 268 -8.98 -0.59 6.34
CA GLY A 268 -10.33 -0.95 5.92
C GLY A 268 -10.64 -2.44 6.09
N THR A 269 -11.73 -2.83 5.44
CA THR A 269 -12.24 -4.20 5.46
C THR A 269 -12.53 -4.67 4.04
N PHE A 270 -12.61 -5.97 3.83
CA PHE A 270 -12.90 -6.56 2.52
C PHE A 270 -14.33 -6.25 2.05
N SER A 271 -15.30 -6.22 2.98
CA SER A 271 -16.71 -5.92 2.67
C SER A 271 -17.03 -4.42 2.67
N GLY A 272 -16.17 -3.60 3.27
CA GLY A 272 -16.43 -2.18 3.56
C GLY A 272 -17.38 -1.93 4.74
N LYS A 273 -17.79 -2.99 5.48
CA LYS A 273 -18.82 -2.92 6.53
C LYS A 273 -18.39 -3.45 7.89
N ALA A 274 -17.23 -4.13 7.97
CA ALA A 274 -16.72 -4.77 9.18
C ALA A 274 -17.72 -5.77 9.82
N THR A 275 -18.31 -6.61 9.01
CA THR A 275 -19.42 -7.50 9.42
C THR A 275 -18.99 -8.78 10.10
N ASP A 276 -17.73 -9.21 9.90
CA ASP A 276 -17.21 -10.47 10.42
C ASP A 276 -15.80 -10.30 11.02
N GLN A 277 -15.41 -11.20 11.93
CA GLN A 277 -14.09 -11.21 12.55
C GLN A 277 -12.95 -11.35 11.53
N ASP A 278 -13.20 -11.97 10.38
CA ASP A 278 -12.20 -12.20 9.33
C ASP A 278 -12.28 -11.19 8.18
N ASP A 279 -13.18 -10.20 8.27
CA ASP A 279 -13.39 -9.15 7.26
C ASP A 279 -12.30 -8.05 7.28
N TYR A 280 -11.55 -7.93 8.37
CA TYR A 280 -10.53 -6.89 8.49
C TYR A 280 -9.26 -7.23 7.72
N ILE A 281 -8.69 -6.24 7.00
CA ILE A 281 -7.46 -6.42 6.21
C ILE A 281 -6.24 -6.56 7.12
N PHE A 282 -6.13 -5.71 8.17
CA PHE A 282 -5.07 -5.79 9.18
C PHE A 282 -5.65 -6.23 10.51
N ARG A 283 -5.46 -7.50 10.82
CA ARG A 283 -5.91 -8.12 12.06
C ARG A 283 -4.79 -8.87 12.76
N PHE A 284 -4.76 -8.74 14.07
CA PHE A 284 -3.78 -9.35 14.94
C PHE A 284 -4.48 -10.24 15.95
N LYS A 285 -4.29 -11.54 15.85
CA LYS A 285 -4.76 -12.50 16.83
C LYS A 285 -3.80 -12.48 18.00
N LEU A 286 -4.33 -12.29 19.21
CA LEU A 286 -3.55 -12.29 20.44
C LEU A 286 -3.51 -13.71 21.03
N THR A 287 -2.31 -14.09 21.49
CA THR A 287 -2.08 -15.37 22.17
C THR A 287 -1.60 -15.07 23.59
N ASP A 288 -2.33 -15.60 24.58
CA ASP A 288 -1.93 -15.53 25.97
C ASP A 288 -0.74 -16.47 26.20
N LEU A 289 0.42 -15.92 26.59
CA LEU A 289 1.63 -16.67 26.87
C LEU A 289 1.82 -17.01 28.35
N GLY A 290 0.95 -16.49 29.22
CA GLY A 290 0.97 -16.73 30.65
C GLY A 290 1.03 -15.46 31.50
N PRO A 291 0.92 -15.59 32.83
CA PRO A 291 0.70 -14.45 33.71
C PRO A 291 1.91 -13.51 33.84
N ASP A 292 3.13 -13.95 33.49
CA ASP A 292 4.38 -13.20 33.63
C ASP A 292 4.93 -12.77 32.24
N GLU A 293 4.22 -13.03 31.15
CA GLU A 293 4.66 -12.70 29.78
C GLU A 293 3.65 -11.78 29.10
N ASP A 294 4.16 -10.86 28.26
CA ASP A 294 3.32 -10.05 27.38
C ASP A 294 2.59 -10.97 26.37
N TYR A 295 1.45 -10.51 25.86
CA TYR A 295 0.75 -11.24 24.81
C TYR A 295 1.62 -11.45 23.57
N GLY A 296 1.64 -12.67 23.06
CA GLY A 296 2.08 -12.94 21.69
C GLY A 296 1.04 -12.42 20.70
N PHE A 297 1.46 -12.05 19.51
CA PHE A 297 0.54 -11.74 18.42
C PHE A 297 0.94 -12.41 17.12
N GLU A 298 -0.05 -12.79 16.35
CA GLU A 298 0.11 -13.27 15.00
C GLU A 298 -0.73 -12.38 14.07
N GLN A 299 -0.07 -11.80 13.06
CA GLN A 299 -0.79 -11.10 12.01
C GLN A 299 -1.48 -12.13 11.12
N ALA A 300 -2.79 -12.20 11.19
CA ALA A 300 -3.56 -13.07 10.32
C ALA A 300 -3.55 -12.51 8.89
N GLN A 301 -3.24 -13.38 7.93
CA GLN A 301 -3.20 -13.05 6.51
C GLN A 301 -4.43 -13.59 5.77
N GLY A 302 -4.75 -12.96 4.63
CA GLY A 302 -5.88 -13.36 3.80
C GLY A 302 -7.21 -12.75 4.24
N GLY A 303 -8.24 -12.97 3.42
CA GLY A 303 -9.63 -12.57 3.69
C GLY A 303 -10.41 -13.62 4.47
N PRO A 304 -11.75 -13.53 4.43
CA PRO A 304 -12.63 -14.58 4.94
C PRO A 304 -12.23 -15.95 4.40
N PRO A 305 -12.34 -17.02 5.22
CA PRO A 305 -11.82 -18.35 4.85
C PRO A 305 -12.39 -18.94 3.56
N GLU A 306 -13.57 -18.49 3.16
CA GLU A 306 -14.27 -18.95 1.94
C GLU A 306 -13.85 -18.20 0.68
N ASP A 307 -13.10 -17.09 0.83
CA ASP A 307 -12.73 -16.23 -0.28
C ASP A 307 -11.33 -16.54 -0.82
N THR A 308 -11.24 -16.64 -2.13
CA THR A 308 -9.94 -16.62 -2.81
C THR A 308 -9.42 -15.18 -2.96
N ALA A 309 -8.11 -15.03 -3.18
CA ALA A 309 -7.54 -13.72 -3.50
C ALA A 309 -8.18 -13.10 -4.76
N GLU A 310 -8.65 -13.94 -5.70
CA GLU A 310 -9.35 -13.50 -6.90
C GLU A 310 -10.72 -12.93 -6.55
N ASP A 311 -11.51 -13.58 -5.70
CA ASP A 311 -12.83 -13.11 -5.27
C ASP A 311 -12.73 -11.76 -4.55
N MET A 312 -11.72 -11.60 -3.68
CA MET A 312 -11.46 -10.33 -3.00
C MET A 312 -11.13 -9.21 -3.98
N MET A 313 -10.31 -9.49 -4.99
CA MET A 313 -9.96 -8.50 -6.01
C MET A 313 -11.15 -8.15 -6.89
N VAL A 314 -11.97 -9.13 -7.29
CA VAL A 314 -13.20 -8.89 -8.07
C VAL A 314 -14.15 -7.99 -7.30
N ARG A 315 -14.35 -8.22 -6.00
CA ARG A 315 -15.20 -7.36 -5.15
C ARG A 315 -14.63 -5.96 -5.01
N LEU A 316 -13.32 -5.83 -4.72
CA LEU A 316 -12.66 -4.54 -4.60
C LEU A 316 -12.81 -3.69 -5.87
N TYR A 317 -12.54 -4.28 -7.03
CA TYR A 317 -12.70 -3.56 -8.31
C TYR A 317 -14.15 -3.36 -8.71
N GLY A 318 -15.04 -4.31 -8.38
CA GLY A 318 -16.48 -4.13 -8.54
C GLY A 318 -16.96 -2.91 -7.77
N ARG A 319 -16.54 -2.78 -6.51
CA ARG A 319 -16.88 -1.63 -5.67
C ARG A 319 -16.25 -0.31 -6.17
N ALA A 320 -15.03 -0.38 -6.70
CA ALA A 320 -14.34 0.79 -7.26
C ALA A 320 -15.05 1.40 -8.48
N LYS A 321 -15.83 0.61 -9.23
CA LYS A 321 -16.64 1.11 -10.37
C LYS A 321 -17.79 2.03 -9.95
N GLY A 322 -18.05 2.13 -8.65
CA GLY A 322 -19.09 2.98 -8.08
C GLY A 322 -20.46 2.28 -7.99
N LEU A 323 -21.23 2.72 -7.03
CA LEU A 323 -22.65 2.35 -6.88
C LEU A 323 -23.50 3.32 -7.69
N LYS A 324 -24.38 2.77 -8.52
CA LYS A 324 -25.25 3.52 -9.41
C LYS A 324 -26.64 3.67 -8.80
N VAL A 325 -27.27 4.80 -9.06
CA VAL A 325 -28.71 4.92 -8.88
C VAL A 325 -29.35 4.07 -9.97
N HIS A 326 -30.02 2.97 -9.60
CA HIS A 326 -30.84 2.24 -10.56
C HIS A 326 -31.96 3.16 -10.99
N PRO A 327 -32.15 3.43 -12.28
CA PRO A 327 -33.39 4.05 -12.73
C PRO A 327 -34.51 3.00 -12.49
N ASP A 328 -35.49 3.35 -11.63
CA ASP A 328 -36.72 2.61 -11.45
C ASP A 328 -37.51 2.51 -12.77
#